data_8def3adf4ce35a353107963551c7fb31
#
_entry.id   8def3adf4ce35a353107963551c7fb31
#
_cell.length_a   1.000
_cell.length_b   1.000
_cell.length_c   1.000
_cell.angle_alpha   90.00
_cell.angle_beta   90.00
_cell.angle_gamma   90.00
#
_symmetry.space_group_name_H-M   'P 1'
#
loop_
_entity.id
_entity.type
_entity.pdbx_description
1 polymer ?
#
loop_
_entity_poly.entity_id
_entity_poly.type
_entity_poly.pdbx_seq_one_letter_code
_entity_poly.pdbx_strand_id
1 'polypeptide(L)'
;HTKIMFLCHNVFPHERFPMDRFLTKKVLEKGDYFIVQSKMDESDLYQIKSDPGVKLTPHPTYNAFRLQNLSRSESRELIRASKDEKILLFFGFVREYKGLKHLLRAMPEIIKQVENVRLFVVGDFGEDRDQYMELIREKKIEDAVEVVEGYIPDKEVEKYFAACDLVVLPYESATQSGIVQIAYGFRKPVLVTIVGGLPDVVTDGKTGYVVES
;
A
#
# COMPACT_ATOMS: atom_id res chain seq x y z
N HIS A 1 18.10 34.88 8.26
CA HIS A 1 16.74 34.30 8.19
C HIS A 1 16.86 32.79 8.11
N THR A 2 16.13 32.08 8.97
CA THR A 2 16.03 30.62 8.90
C THR A 2 15.17 30.24 7.70
N LYS A 3 15.67 29.32 6.87
CA LYS A 3 14.90 28.76 5.75
C LYS A 3 14.09 27.55 6.24
N ILE A 4 12.87 27.41 5.75
CA ILE A 4 11.96 26.33 6.09
C ILE A 4 11.80 25.40 4.88
N MET A 5 12.11 24.11 5.05
CA MET A 5 11.90 23.08 4.04
C MET A 5 10.85 22.10 4.55
N PHE A 6 9.85 21.83 3.72
CA PHE A 6 8.84 20.79 3.97
C PHE A 6 9.13 19.55 3.14
N LEU A 7 9.14 18.38 3.79
CA LEU A 7 8.99 17.09 3.13
C LEU A 7 7.51 16.69 3.23
N CYS A 8 6.81 16.77 2.11
CA CYS A 8 5.38 16.48 2.03
C CYS A 8 5.19 15.03 1.58
N HIS A 9 4.76 14.17 2.51
CA HIS A 9 4.27 12.82 2.17
C HIS A 9 2.91 12.90 1.50
N ASN A 10 2.10 13.87 1.87
CA ASN A 10 0.86 14.29 1.23
C ASN A 10 0.75 15.80 1.39
N VAL A 11 0.31 16.51 0.36
CA VAL A 11 -0.01 17.94 0.47
C VAL A 11 -1.35 18.11 1.16
N PHE A 12 -2.35 17.34 0.77
CA PHE A 12 -3.64 17.29 1.44
C PHE A 12 -3.86 15.93 2.12
N PRO A 13 -4.56 15.88 3.28
CA PRO A 13 -4.86 14.61 3.95
C PRO A 13 -5.81 13.75 3.10
N HIS A 14 -5.63 12.41 3.15
CA HIS A 14 -6.54 11.45 2.52
C HIS A 14 -7.93 11.48 3.16
N GLU A 15 -7.96 11.52 4.49
CA GLU A 15 -9.19 11.66 5.27
C GLU A 15 -9.48 13.15 5.47
N ARG A 16 -10.50 13.63 4.77
CA ARG A 16 -10.85 15.05 4.74
C ARG A 16 -11.55 15.45 6.04
N PHE A 17 -11.19 16.64 6.57
CA PHE A 17 -11.82 17.24 7.73
C PHE A 17 -12.15 18.73 7.48
N PRO A 18 -13.09 19.33 8.25
CA PRO A 18 -13.42 20.73 8.07
C PRO A 18 -12.20 21.64 8.15
N MET A 19 -12.05 22.56 7.19
CA MET A 19 -10.95 23.53 7.10
C MET A 19 -9.56 22.95 6.79
N ASP A 20 -9.42 21.68 6.46
CA ASP A 20 -8.13 21.05 6.15
C ASP A 20 -7.34 21.82 5.07
N ARG A 21 -7.97 22.21 3.97
CA ARG A 21 -7.36 23.02 2.90
C ARG A 21 -6.87 24.37 3.40
N PHE A 22 -7.66 25.04 4.22
CA PHE A 22 -7.28 26.35 4.77
C PHE A 22 -6.08 26.22 5.70
N LEU A 23 -6.08 25.23 6.59
CA LEU A 23 -4.97 24.99 7.51
C LEU A 23 -3.70 24.58 6.78
N THR A 24 -3.80 23.65 5.85
CA THR A 24 -2.68 23.21 5.00
C THR A 24 -2.06 24.41 4.26
N LYS A 25 -2.90 25.23 3.62
CA LYS A 25 -2.43 26.44 2.93
C LYS A 25 -1.67 27.37 3.87
N LYS A 26 -2.22 27.67 5.05
CA LYS A 26 -1.60 28.54 6.05
C LYS A 26 -0.22 28.03 6.53
N VAL A 27 -0.06 26.72 6.65
CA VAL A 27 1.21 26.10 7.03
C VAL A 27 2.21 26.14 5.87
N LEU A 28 1.82 25.69 4.69
CA LEU A 28 2.71 25.57 3.54
C LEU A 28 3.11 26.93 2.94
N GLU A 29 2.30 27.99 3.09
CA GLU A 29 2.69 29.35 2.72
C GLU A 29 3.97 29.82 3.44
N LYS A 30 4.30 29.23 4.61
CA LYS A 30 5.52 29.56 5.38
C LYS A 30 6.78 28.89 4.86
N GLY A 31 6.65 27.87 4.00
CA GLY A 31 7.79 27.13 3.46
C GLY A 31 8.55 27.92 2.39
N ASP A 32 9.87 27.80 2.40
CA ASP A 32 10.75 28.30 1.34
C ASP A 32 10.99 27.23 0.26
N TYR A 33 11.11 25.95 0.66
CA TYR A 33 11.41 24.81 -0.21
C TYR A 33 10.53 23.63 0.13
N PHE A 34 10.27 22.80 -0.88
CA PHE A 34 9.40 21.63 -0.75
C PHE A 34 9.98 20.42 -1.45
N ILE A 35 9.90 19.27 -0.81
CA ILE A 35 10.11 17.97 -1.42
C ILE A 35 8.77 17.26 -1.43
N VAL A 36 8.31 16.86 -2.60
CA VAL A 36 7.08 16.07 -2.80
C VAL A 36 7.43 14.71 -3.40
N GLN A 37 6.58 13.71 -3.20
CA GLN A 37 6.88 12.34 -3.58
C GLN A 37 6.01 11.81 -4.73
N SER A 38 4.99 12.57 -5.15
CA SER A 38 4.15 12.26 -6.31
C SER A 38 3.90 13.51 -7.16
N LYS A 39 3.57 13.31 -8.44
CA LYS A 39 3.16 14.39 -9.33
C LYS A 39 1.84 15.03 -8.89
N MET A 40 0.98 14.25 -8.23
CA MET A 40 -0.27 14.76 -7.66
C MET A 40 0.04 15.77 -6.55
N ASP A 41 0.92 15.42 -5.60
CA ASP A 41 1.34 16.35 -4.54
C ASP A 41 2.03 17.60 -5.10
N GLU A 42 2.83 17.45 -6.16
CA GLU A 42 3.44 18.58 -6.85
C GLU A 42 2.38 19.52 -7.42
N SER A 43 1.38 18.98 -8.12
CA SER A 43 0.26 19.75 -8.65
C SER A 43 -0.57 20.44 -7.56
N ASP A 44 -0.85 19.73 -6.47
CA ASP A 44 -1.59 20.25 -5.33
C ASP A 44 -0.84 21.41 -4.65
N LEU A 45 0.48 21.30 -4.55
CA LEU A 45 1.32 22.37 -4.00
C LEU A 45 1.30 23.63 -4.87
N TYR A 46 1.31 23.51 -6.20
CA TYR A 46 1.17 24.64 -7.12
C TYR A 46 -0.20 25.35 -7.00
N GLN A 47 -1.26 24.65 -6.58
CA GLN A 47 -2.56 25.29 -6.26
C GLN A 47 -2.49 26.18 -5.01
N ILE A 48 -1.56 25.90 -4.10
CA ILE A 48 -1.38 26.66 -2.86
C ILE A 48 -0.43 27.83 -3.06
N LYS A 49 0.65 27.62 -3.81
CA LYS A 49 1.75 28.57 -3.95
C LYS A 49 2.23 28.61 -5.40
N SER A 50 2.32 29.80 -5.99
CA SER A 50 2.63 30.00 -7.41
C SER A 50 4.05 29.61 -7.80
N ASP A 51 5.01 29.73 -6.88
CA ASP A 51 6.41 29.32 -7.08
C ASP A 51 6.94 28.68 -5.79
N PRO A 52 6.65 27.39 -5.57
CA PRO A 52 6.93 26.76 -4.29
C PRO A 52 8.37 26.29 -4.10
N GLY A 53 9.29 26.52 -5.04
CA GLY A 53 10.65 25.96 -4.92
C GLY A 53 10.60 24.43 -4.69
N VAL A 54 9.82 23.72 -5.49
CA VAL A 54 9.53 22.29 -5.31
C VAL A 54 10.55 21.38 -6.00
N LYS A 55 10.83 20.24 -5.35
CA LYS A 55 11.57 19.13 -5.93
C LYS A 55 10.72 17.85 -5.80
N LEU A 56 10.38 17.26 -6.94
CA LEU A 56 9.78 15.91 -6.98
C LEU A 56 10.90 14.89 -6.76
N THR A 57 10.73 14.09 -5.70
CA THR A 57 11.66 13.00 -5.34
C THR A 57 10.82 11.77 -5.04
N PRO A 58 10.83 10.75 -5.89
CA PRO A 58 10.07 9.53 -5.64
C PRO A 58 10.42 8.89 -4.31
N HIS A 59 9.46 8.20 -3.73
CA HIS A 59 9.66 7.46 -2.49
C HIS A 59 10.77 6.40 -2.68
N PRO A 60 11.76 6.31 -1.80
CA PRO A 60 12.82 5.31 -1.94
C PRO A 60 12.29 3.90 -1.74
N THR A 61 12.94 2.93 -2.35
CA THR A 61 12.68 1.51 -2.09
C THR A 61 13.10 1.14 -0.67
N TYR A 62 12.23 0.45 0.08
CA TYR A 62 12.46 0.12 1.47
C TYR A 62 13.15 -1.24 1.63
N ASN A 63 14.49 -1.23 1.58
CA ASN A 63 15.29 -2.42 1.86
C ASN A 63 15.49 -2.69 3.38
N ALA A 64 15.12 -1.72 4.22
CA ALA A 64 15.33 -1.77 5.67
C ALA A 64 14.57 -2.92 6.37
N PHE A 65 13.52 -3.46 5.75
CA PHE A 65 12.74 -4.57 6.30
C PHE A 65 13.36 -5.95 6.02
N ARG A 66 14.46 -6.04 5.23
CA ARG A 66 15.20 -7.29 5.02
C ARG A 66 16.21 -7.51 6.15
N LEU A 67 15.71 -7.82 7.33
CA LEU A 67 16.53 -7.88 8.56
C LEU A 67 17.24 -9.23 8.74
N GLN A 68 16.63 -10.31 8.28
CA GLN A 68 17.09 -11.68 8.47
C GLN A 68 17.58 -12.33 7.16
N ASN A 69 17.33 -11.68 6.02
CA ASN A 69 17.60 -12.20 4.68
C ASN A 69 16.95 -13.58 4.42
N LEU A 70 15.73 -13.75 4.90
CA LEU A 70 14.96 -14.99 4.74
C LEU A 70 14.78 -15.33 3.26
N SER A 71 15.02 -16.58 2.92
CA SER A 71 14.65 -17.14 1.63
C SER A 71 13.12 -17.28 1.51
N ARG A 72 12.62 -17.43 0.27
CA ARG A 72 11.20 -17.72 0.04
C ARG A 72 10.74 -19.00 0.75
N SER A 73 11.58 -20.03 0.80
CA SER A 73 11.24 -21.31 1.45
C SER A 73 11.09 -21.13 2.96
N GLU A 74 12.09 -20.55 3.62
CA GLU A 74 12.04 -20.28 5.07
C GLU A 74 10.85 -19.39 5.43
N SER A 75 10.59 -18.36 4.64
CA SER A 75 9.46 -17.46 4.85
C SER A 75 8.12 -18.19 4.74
N ARG A 76 7.98 -19.12 3.78
CA ARG A 76 6.78 -19.93 3.62
C ARG A 76 6.57 -20.90 4.77
N GLU A 77 7.62 -21.51 5.28
CA GLU A 77 7.56 -22.34 6.51
C GLU A 77 7.07 -21.53 7.70
N LEU A 78 7.60 -20.32 7.90
CA LEU A 78 7.20 -19.42 9.00
C LEU A 78 5.72 -19.01 8.95
N ILE A 79 5.14 -18.86 7.75
CA ILE A 79 3.73 -18.52 7.57
C ILE A 79 2.85 -19.75 7.29
N ARG A 80 3.40 -20.97 7.42
CA ARG A 80 2.71 -22.25 7.19
C ARG A 80 2.08 -22.34 5.79
N ALA A 81 2.81 -21.89 4.78
CA ALA A 81 2.41 -21.97 3.38
C ALA A 81 3.20 -23.04 2.64
N SER A 82 2.56 -23.75 1.71
CA SER A 82 3.21 -24.75 0.89
C SER A 82 4.03 -24.12 -0.25
N LYS A 83 4.92 -24.91 -0.88
CA LYS A 83 5.74 -24.43 -1.99
C LYS A 83 4.91 -24.12 -3.24
N ASP A 84 3.80 -24.82 -3.42
CA ASP A 84 2.97 -24.75 -4.62
C ASP A 84 1.85 -23.70 -4.51
N GLU A 85 1.62 -23.15 -3.33
CA GLU A 85 0.65 -22.07 -3.14
C GLU A 85 1.02 -20.83 -3.93
N LYS A 86 0.01 -20.16 -4.48
CA LYS A 86 0.11 -18.82 -5.07
C LYS A 86 -0.35 -17.81 -4.02
N ILE A 87 0.60 -17.08 -3.46
CA ILE A 87 0.35 -16.21 -2.31
C ILE A 87 0.13 -14.78 -2.75
N LEU A 88 -1.10 -14.29 -2.56
CA LEU A 88 -1.44 -12.89 -2.63
C LEU A 88 -1.24 -12.26 -1.23
N LEU A 89 -0.72 -11.04 -1.17
CA LEU A 89 -0.51 -10.32 0.08
C LEU A 89 -1.20 -8.95 0.02
N PHE A 90 -2.12 -8.71 0.95
CA PHE A 90 -2.58 -7.38 1.34
C PHE A 90 -1.93 -7.04 2.68
N PHE A 91 -1.25 -5.89 2.78
CA PHE A 91 -0.46 -5.54 3.97
C PHE A 91 -0.70 -4.12 4.47
N GLY A 92 -0.69 -3.95 5.81
CA GLY A 92 -0.75 -2.68 6.52
C GLY A 92 -2.11 -2.36 7.13
N PHE A 93 -2.31 -1.11 7.58
CA PHE A 93 -3.60 -0.71 8.14
C PHE A 93 -4.73 -0.95 7.15
N VAL A 94 -5.78 -1.64 7.61
CA VAL A 94 -7.00 -1.81 6.82
C VAL A 94 -7.85 -0.56 7.03
N ARG A 95 -8.02 0.20 5.95
CA ARG A 95 -8.88 1.40 5.89
C ARG A 95 -9.76 1.27 4.66
N GLU A 96 -10.94 1.88 4.69
CA GLU A 96 -11.90 1.77 3.61
C GLU A 96 -11.29 2.12 2.24
N TYR A 97 -10.57 3.23 2.16
CA TYR A 97 -9.93 3.68 0.92
C TYR A 97 -8.86 2.73 0.34
N LYS A 98 -8.36 1.78 1.14
CA LYS A 98 -7.43 0.74 0.68
C LYS A 98 -8.11 -0.43 -0.04
N GLY A 99 -9.43 -0.44 -0.07
CA GLY A 99 -10.21 -1.28 -0.98
C GLY A 99 -10.12 -2.78 -0.74
N LEU A 100 -9.74 -3.26 0.47
CA LEU A 100 -9.69 -4.69 0.79
C LEU A 100 -11.00 -5.40 0.41
N LYS A 101 -12.15 -4.73 0.56
CA LYS A 101 -13.46 -5.25 0.19
C LYS A 101 -13.54 -5.70 -1.28
N HIS A 102 -12.85 -4.99 -2.20
CA HIS A 102 -12.84 -5.34 -3.62
C HIS A 102 -12.04 -6.63 -3.86
N LEU A 103 -10.89 -6.76 -3.22
CA LEU A 103 -10.07 -7.98 -3.30
C LEU A 103 -10.84 -9.19 -2.75
N LEU A 104 -11.47 -9.07 -1.58
CA LEU A 104 -12.28 -10.16 -0.99
C LEU A 104 -13.45 -10.55 -1.89
N ARG A 105 -14.10 -9.59 -2.55
CA ARG A 105 -15.17 -9.87 -3.53
C ARG A 105 -14.67 -10.56 -4.80
N ALA A 106 -13.44 -10.31 -5.20
CA ALA A 106 -12.83 -10.94 -6.36
C ALA A 106 -12.30 -12.36 -6.06
N MET A 107 -12.01 -12.69 -4.80
CA MET A 107 -11.42 -13.99 -4.42
C MET A 107 -12.19 -15.22 -4.92
N PRO A 108 -13.54 -15.29 -4.88
CA PRO A 108 -14.27 -16.45 -5.42
C PRO A 108 -13.95 -16.75 -6.87
N GLU A 109 -13.77 -15.71 -7.69
CA GLU A 109 -13.42 -15.89 -9.10
C GLU A 109 -11.94 -16.25 -9.29
N ILE A 110 -11.05 -15.65 -8.48
CA ILE A 110 -9.62 -15.98 -8.48
C ILE A 110 -9.42 -17.46 -8.11
N ILE A 111 -10.12 -17.96 -7.09
CA ILE A 111 -10.02 -19.36 -6.63
C ILE A 111 -10.46 -20.35 -7.73
N LYS A 112 -11.46 -19.99 -8.54
CA LYS A 112 -11.90 -20.85 -9.66
C LYS A 112 -10.86 -20.93 -10.78
N GLN A 113 -10.10 -19.85 -11.00
CA GLN A 113 -9.16 -19.74 -12.12
C GLN A 113 -7.74 -20.14 -11.75
N VAL A 114 -7.36 -20.01 -10.48
CA VAL A 114 -5.98 -20.22 -10.00
C VAL A 114 -5.99 -21.27 -8.90
N GLU A 115 -5.44 -22.44 -9.21
CA GLU A 115 -5.28 -23.50 -8.23
C GLU A 115 -4.31 -23.09 -7.11
N ASN A 116 -4.61 -23.52 -5.90
CA ASN A 116 -3.79 -23.31 -4.71
C ASN A 116 -3.49 -21.83 -4.42
N VAL A 117 -4.42 -20.93 -4.74
CA VAL A 117 -4.28 -19.53 -4.37
C VAL A 117 -4.67 -19.30 -2.91
N ARG A 118 -3.88 -18.50 -2.20
CA ARG A 118 -4.14 -18.08 -0.81
C ARG A 118 -3.89 -16.59 -0.67
N LEU A 119 -4.81 -15.89 -0.03
CA LEU A 119 -4.68 -14.47 0.31
C LEU A 119 -4.29 -14.32 1.77
N PHE A 120 -3.17 -13.66 2.01
CA PHE A 120 -2.82 -13.17 3.35
C PHE A 120 -3.26 -11.72 3.48
N VAL A 121 -4.12 -11.45 4.46
CA VAL A 121 -4.52 -10.11 4.88
C VAL A 121 -3.81 -9.84 6.21
N VAL A 122 -2.79 -9.00 6.18
CA VAL A 122 -1.86 -8.82 7.29
C VAL A 122 -1.88 -7.37 7.73
N GLY A 123 -2.37 -7.07 8.95
CA GLY A 123 -2.39 -5.72 9.49
C GLY A 123 -3.51 -5.42 10.47
N ASP A 124 -3.65 -4.16 10.79
CA ASP A 124 -4.61 -3.67 11.78
C ASP A 124 -5.91 -3.22 11.10
N PHE A 125 -7.02 -3.83 11.50
CA PHE A 125 -8.35 -3.56 10.96
C PHE A 125 -9.08 -2.39 11.65
N GLY A 126 -8.58 -1.92 12.80
CA GLY A 126 -9.31 -0.92 13.58
C GLY A 126 -10.72 -1.40 13.96
N GLU A 127 -11.72 -0.53 13.80
CA GLU A 127 -13.11 -0.81 14.15
C GLU A 127 -13.87 -1.63 13.08
N ASP A 128 -13.33 -1.71 11.86
CA ASP A 128 -14.03 -2.31 10.70
C ASP A 128 -13.87 -3.83 10.58
N ARG A 129 -13.19 -4.47 11.51
CA ARG A 129 -12.83 -5.89 11.47
C ARG A 129 -14.01 -6.81 11.15
N ASP A 130 -15.10 -6.66 11.90
CA ASP A 130 -16.21 -7.61 11.85
C ASP A 130 -16.90 -7.62 10.49
N GLN A 131 -17.00 -6.47 9.81
CA GLN A 131 -17.54 -6.40 8.46
C GLN A 131 -16.69 -7.16 7.43
N TYR A 132 -15.36 -7.16 7.57
CA TYR A 132 -14.47 -7.93 6.69
C TYR A 132 -14.56 -9.43 6.97
N MET A 133 -14.67 -9.83 8.25
CA MET A 133 -14.87 -11.24 8.62
C MET A 133 -16.23 -11.77 8.13
N GLU A 134 -17.27 -10.94 8.17
CA GLU A 134 -18.57 -11.27 7.61
C GLU A 134 -18.51 -11.43 6.09
N LEU A 135 -17.84 -10.52 5.39
CA LEU A 135 -17.63 -10.60 3.95
C LEU A 135 -16.89 -11.88 3.53
N ILE A 136 -15.84 -12.29 4.27
CA ILE A 136 -15.11 -13.53 4.03
C ILE A 136 -16.06 -14.72 4.14
N ARG A 137 -16.90 -14.79 5.18
CA ARG A 137 -17.90 -15.86 5.36
C ARG A 137 -18.98 -15.82 4.27
N GLU A 138 -19.53 -14.64 3.97
CA GLU A 138 -20.53 -14.47 2.89
C GLU A 138 -20.02 -14.98 1.55
N LYS A 139 -18.75 -14.71 1.24
CA LYS A 139 -18.13 -15.16 -0.01
C LYS A 139 -17.64 -16.61 0.03
N LYS A 140 -17.71 -17.28 1.19
CA LYS A 140 -17.25 -18.67 1.40
C LYS A 140 -15.81 -18.88 0.96
N ILE A 141 -14.93 -17.99 1.42
CA ILE A 141 -13.50 -17.98 1.07
C ILE A 141 -12.58 -18.17 2.29
N GLU A 142 -13.13 -18.65 3.42
CA GLU A 142 -12.41 -18.83 4.68
C GLU A 142 -11.16 -19.70 4.52
N ASP A 143 -11.26 -20.75 3.70
CA ASP A 143 -10.15 -21.69 3.46
C ASP A 143 -9.02 -21.09 2.60
N ALA A 144 -9.32 -20.02 1.85
CA ALA A 144 -8.36 -19.35 0.96
C ALA A 144 -7.85 -18.00 1.48
N VAL A 145 -8.36 -17.53 2.63
CA VAL A 145 -7.98 -16.23 3.21
C VAL A 145 -7.44 -16.41 4.63
N GLU A 146 -6.18 -16.09 4.82
CA GLU A 146 -5.55 -16.03 6.13
C GLU A 146 -5.51 -14.59 6.64
N VAL A 147 -6.10 -14.34 7.81
CA VAL A 147 -6.10 -13.02 8.46
C VAL A 147 -5.10 -13.02 9.61
N VAL A 148 -4.12 -12.12 9.52
CA VAL A 148 -3.15 -11.86 10.59
C VAL A 148 -3.38 -10.46 11.11
N GLU A 149 -4.12 -10.38 12.20
CA GLU A 149 -4.60 -9.13 12.78
C GLU A 149 -3.58 -8.47 13.71
N GLY A 150 -3.55 -7.14 13.67
CA GLY A 150 -2.83 -6.29 14.59
C GLY A 150 -1.58 -5.64 14.01
N TYR A 151 -0.84 -4.95 14.88
CA TYR A 151 0.43 -4.34 14.51
C TYR A 151 1.48 -5.42 14.21
N ILE A 152 2.11 -5.32 13.07
CA ILE A 152 3.17 -6.22 12.64
C ILE A 152 4.52 -5.58 12.94
N PRO A 153 5.30 -6.10 13.88
CA PRO A 153 6.65 -5.59 14.15
C PRO A 153 7.56 -5.68 12.92
N ASP A 154 8.47 -4.74 12.76
CA ASP A 154 9.35 -4.65 11.58
C ASP A 154 10.10 -5.96 11.27
N LYS A 155 10.52 -6.69 12.32
CA LYS A 155 11.19 -7.99 12.21
C LYS A 155 10.31 -9.11 11.63
N GLU A 156 8.99 -8.95 11.68
CA GLU A 156 8.02 -9.93 11.18
C GLU A 156 7.53 -9.60 9.76
N VAL A 157 7.79 -8.38 9.26
CA VAL A 157 7.39 -7.93 7.92
C VAL A 157 8.03 -8.81 6.84
N GLU A 158 9.32 -9.12 6.99
CA GLU A 158 10.11 -9.86 6.02
C GLU A 158 9.47 -11.19 5.60
N LYS A 159 8.97 -11.98 6.54
CA LYS A 159 8.41 -13.31 6.23
C LYS A 159 7.22 -13.25 5.29
N TYR A 160 6.35 -12.23 5.39
CA TYR A 160 5.19 -12.09 4.50
C TYR A 160 5.60 -11.65 3.10
N PHE A 161 6.45 -10.61 3.01
CA PHE A 161 6.91 -10.13 1.70
C PHE A 161 7.84 -11.11 0.98
N ALA A 162 8.72 -11.81 1.70
CA ALA A 162 9.57 -12.80 1.07
C ALA A 162 8.80 -14.04 0.59
N ALA A 163 7.74 -14.45 1.32
CA ALA A 163 6.89 -15.59 0.98
C ALA A 163 5.95 -15.33 -0.21
N CYS A 164 5.38 -14.12 -0.35
CA CYS A 164 4.32 -13.84 -1.31
C CYS A 164 4.82 -13.88 -2.77
N ASP A 165 3.86 -14.01 -3.69
CA ASP A 165 4.09 -13.95 -5.14
C ASP A 165 3.68 -12.60 -5.71
N LEU A 166 2.62 -11.98 -5.16
CA LEU A 166 2.07 -10.71 -5.60
C LEU A 166 1.55 -9.91 -4.40
N VAL A 167 1.89 -8.63 -4.32
CA VAL A 167 1.30 -7.71 -3.36
C VAL A 167 0.14 -6.98 -4.04
N VAL A 168 -1.04 -6.98 -3.42
CA VAL A 168 -2.27 -6.42 -4.01
C VAL A 168 -2.72 -5.20 -3.23
N LEU A 169 -2.84 -4.08 -3.95
CA LEU A 169 -3.17 -2.76 -3.42
C LEU A 169 -4.38 -2.18 -4.19
N PRO A 170 -5.60 -2.66 -3.92
CA PRO A 170 -6.80 -2.29 -4.66
C PRO A 170 -7.40 -0.96 -4.16
N TYR A 171 -6.56 0.06 -4.05
CA TYR A 171 -6.89 1.32 -3.40
C TYR A 171 -7.95 2.10 -4.18
N GLU A 172 -8.85 2.75 -3.49
CA GLU A 172 -9.83 3.69 -4.04
C GLU A 172 -9.27 5.11 -4.10
N SER A 173 -8.29 5.41 -3.24
CA SER A 173 -7.60 6.70 -3.19
C SER A 173 -6.20 6.53 -2.62
N ALA A 174 -5.23 7.18 -3.24
CA ALA A 174 -3.87 7.25 -2.74
C ALA A 174 -3.12 8.41 -3.38
N THR A 175 -2.19 9.07 -2.68
CA THR A 175 -1.16 9.91 -3.29
C THR A 175 0.06 9.07 -3.61
N GLN A 176 0.39 8.13 -2.74
CA GLN A 176 1.50 7.19 -2.84
C GLN A 176 1.27 5.98 -1.92
N SER A 177 2.15 4.98 -1.98
CA SER A 177 2.11 3.85 -1.05
C SER A 177 3.51 3.38 -0.65
N GLY A 178 3.82 3.45 0.64
CA GLY A 178 5.03 2.83 1.21
C GLY A 178 5.06 1.31 1.02
N ILE A 179 3.89 0.67 0.92
CA ILE A 179 3.79 -0.78 0.70
C ILE A 179 4.36 -1.18 -0.66
N VAL A 180 4.16 -0.38 -1.72
CA VAL A 180 4.82 -0.59 -3.02
C VAL A 180 6.34 -0.61 -2.86
N GLN A 181 6.89 0.32 -2.07
CA GLN A 181 8.32 0.43 -1.86
C GLN A 181 8.88 -0.72 -1.03
N ILE A 182 8.12 -1.23 -0.07
CA ILE A 182 8.47 -2.46 0.67
C ILE A 182 8.47 -3.65 -0.31
N ALA A 183 7.41 -3.83 -1.10
CA ALA A 183 7.31 -4.91 -2.09
C ALA A 183 8.52 -4.91 -3.03
N TYR A 184 8.90 -3.76 -3.56
CA TYR A 184 10.09 -3.62 -4.41
C TYR A 184 11.40 -3.92 -3.67
N GLY A 185 11.50 -3.58 -2.38
CA GLY A 185 12.62 -3.99 -1.52
C GLY A 185 12.79 -5.51 -1.46
N PHE A 186 11.68 -6.25 -1.55
CA PHE A 186 11.65 -7.71 -1.64
C PHE A 186 11.60 -8.25 -3.08
N ARG A 187 11.71 -7.39 -4.10
CA ARG A 187 11.63 -7.75 -5.53
C ARG A 187 10.31 -8.45 -5.87
N LYS A 188 9.22 -8.01 -5.24
CA LYS A 188 7.88 -8.54 -5.48
C LYS A 188 7.11 -7.64 -6.41
N PRO A 189 6.41 -8.20 -7.42
CA PRO A 189 5.49 -7.44 -8.23
C PRO A 189 4.31 -6.96 -7.38
N VAL A 190 3.69 -5.88 -7.84
CA VAL A 190 2.50 -5.32 -7.21
C VAL A 190 1.34 -5.28 -8.20
N LEU A 191 0.12 -5.42 -7.72
CA LEU A 191 -1.08 -5.06 -8.47
C LEU A 191 -1.66 -3.81 -7.80
N VAL A 192 -1.83 -2.75 -8.56
CA VAL A 192 -2.35 -1.47 -8.07
C VAL A 192 -3.51 -0.99 -8.94
N THR A 193 -4.42 -0.23 -8.37
CA THR A 193 -5.45 0.51 -9.09
C THR A 193 -4.91 1.82 -9.68
N ILE A 194 -5.59 2.35 -10.72
CA ILE A 194 -5.26 3.65 -11.33
C ILE A 194 -5.78 4.76 -10.41
N VAL A 195 -5.08 4.99 -9.29
CA VAL A 195 -5.41 6.06 -8.34
C VAL A 195 -4.16 6.82 -7.91
N GLY A 196 -4.27 8.14 -7.86
CA GLY A 196 -3.22 9.05 -7.40
C GLY A 196 -1.86 8.82 -8.06
N GLY A 197 -0.82 8.69 -7.25
CA GLY A 197 0.55 8.46 -7.72
C GLY A 197 0.96 6.98 -7.84
N LEU A 198 0.06 6.02 -7.64
CA LEU A 198 0.41 4.60 -7.77
C LEU A 198 0.88 4.24 -9.18
N PRO A 199 0.21 4.68 -10.28
CA PRO A 199 0.69 4.42 -11.63
C PRO A 199 2.05 5.05 -11.94
N ASP A 200 2.46 6.09 -11.23
CA ASP A 200 3.76 6.75 -11.47
C ASP A 200 4.95 5.87 -11.08
N VAL A 201 4.75 4.91 -10.17
CA VAL A 201 5.81 4.05 -9.62
C VAL A 201 5.71 2.59 -10.07
N VAL A 202 4.63 2.21 -10.77
CA VAL A 202 4.43 0.85 -11.28
C VAL A 202 4.50 0.87 -12.80
N THR A 203 5.44 0.11 -13.36
CA THR A 203 5.51 -0.11 -14.81
C THR A 203 4.71 -1.34 -15.16
N ASP A 204 3.54 -1.13 -15.80
CA ASP A 204 2.61 -2.21 -16.16
C ASP A 204 3.29 -3.32 -16.96
N GLY A 205 3.02 -4.57 -16.60
CA GLY A 205 3.63 -5.77 -17.19
C GLY A 205 5.13 -5.97 -16.89
N LYS A 206 5.79 -5.08 -16.12
CA LYS A 206 7.23 -5.21 -15.77
C LYS A 206 7.46 -5.28 -14.26
N THR A 207 7.03 -4.27 -13.53
CA THR A 207 7.22 -4.23 -12.07
C THR A 207 5.93 -4.57 -11.32
N GLY A 208 4.84 -4.72 -12.03
CA GLY A 208 3.52 -5.04 -11.50
C GLY A 208 2.45 -4.90 -12.57
N TYR A 209 1.23 -4.75 -12.12
CA TYR A 209 0.04 -4.55 -12.96
C TYR A 209 -0.73 -3.33 -12.47
N VAL A 210 -1.27 -2.58 -13.42
CA VAL A 210 -2.09 -1.39 -13.16
C VAL A 210 -3.49 -1.66 -13.71
N VAL A 211 -4.50 -1.63 -12.84
CA VAL A 211 -5.89 -1.96 -13.19
C VAL A 211 -6.84 -0.81 -12.87
N GLU A 212 -7.98 -0.77 -13.54
CA GLU A 212 -9.04 0.16 -13.20
C GLU A 212 -9.62 -0.16 -11.81
N SER A 213 -10.11 0.88 -11.11
CA SER A 213 -10.69 0.79 -9.76
C SER A 213 -12.19 0.45 -9.81
#